data_c8d505badf3d3258e0b8fdef7efcea26
#
_entry.id   c8d505badf3d3258e0b8fdef7efcea26
#
_cell.length_a   1.000
_cell.length_b   1.000
_cell.length_c   1.000
_cell.angle_alpha   90.00
_cell.angle_beta   90.00
_cell.angle_gamma   90.00
#
_symmetry.space_group_name_H-M   'P 1'
#
loop_
_entity.id
_entity.type
_entity.pdbx_description
1 polymer ?
#
loop_
_entity_poly.entity_id
_entity_poly.type
_entity_poly.pdbx_seq_one_letter_code
_entity_poly.pdbx_strand_id
1 'polypeptide(L)'
;MEFYLYLCDHIKKTIMVYQRLDKLDKQILRLIANNARIAFLEVARSCNVSGAAIHQRIQKLTNMGVLKGSQFIIDPEKIGYETCAYIGLNLKNPEDFDKVVAELRNIPEVVECHYTTGDFDMFIKIYAFNNHHLLNIIHDKLQPLGLSRSETIISFNSAIDRQLPIMDTPGIEDDEIVEPAE
;
A
#
# COMPACT_ATOMS: atom_id res chain seq x y z
N MET A 1 -27.34 -5.79 2.96
CA MET A 1 -27.00 -7.22 2.98
C MET A 1 -26.22 -7.63 1.72
N GLU A 2 -26.52 -7.08 0.56
CA GLU A 2 -25.77 -7.32 -0.71
C GLU A 2 -24.35 -6.77 -0.70
N PHE A 3 -24.11 -5.64 -0.06
CA PHE A 3 -22.78 -5.04 0.13
C PHE A 3 -21.81 -5.95 0.89
N TYR A 4 -22.30 -6.66 1.91
CA TYR A 4 -21.50 -7.63 2.66
C TYR A 4 -21.14 -8.87 1.83
N LEU A 5 -22.00 -9.26 0.90
CA LEU A 5 -21.77 -10.38 -0.02
C LEU A 5 -20.74 -10.02 -1.09
N TYR A 6 -20.78 -8.79 -1.64
CA TYR A 6 -19.78 -8.28 -2.58
C TYR A 6 -18.39 -8.19 -1.92
N LEU A 7 -18.34 -7.70 -0.67
CA LEU A 7 -17.12 -7.66 0.12
C LEU A 7 -16.55 -9.08 0.37
N CYS A 8 -17.40 -10.03 0.73
CA CYS A 8 -17.01 -11.43 0.93
C CYS A 8 -16.48 -12.09 -0.35
N ASP A 9 -17.02 -11.76 -1.52
CA ASP A 9 -16.58 -12.37 -2.78
C ASP A 9 -15.25 -11.77 -3.26
N HIS A 10 -15.04 -10.47 -3.03
CA HIS A 10 -13.74 -9.82 -3.29
C HIS A 10 -12.64 -10.29 -2.32
N ILE A 11 -12.99 -10.48 -1.05
CA ILE A 11 -12.08 -11.03 -0.03
C ILE A 11 -11.82 -12.52 -0.27
N LYS A 12 -12.78 -13.30 -0.73
CA LYS A 12 -12.60 -14.72 -1.07
C LYS A 12 -11.71 -14.97 -2.29
N LYS A 13 -11.59 -14.03 -3.22
CA LYS A 13 -10.64 -14.10 -4.34
C LYS A 13 -9.18 -13.91 -3.92
N THR A 14 -8.94 -13.33 -2.75
CA THR A 14 -7.61 -13.25 -2.15
C THR A 14 -7.53 -14.23 -0.98
N ILE A 15 -7.44 -15.52 -1.27
CA ILE A 15 -6.83 -16.45 -0.31
C ILE A 15 -5.40 -15.92 -0.15
N MET A 16 -5.17 -15.09 0.88
CA MET A 16 -3.82 -14.73 1.30
C MET A 16 -3.16 -16.03 1.75
N VAL A 17 -2.46 -16.68 0.85
CA VAL A 17 -1.44 -17.63 1.21
C VAL A 17 -0.38 -16.81 1.93
N TYR A 18 -0.43 -16.83 3.26
CA TYR A 18 0.66 -16.29 4.07
C TYR A 18 1.91 -17.06 3.70
N GLN A 19 2.70 -16.48 2.82
CA GLN A 19 3.94 -17.09 2.41
C GLN A 19 4.90 -16.98 3.59
N ARG A 20 5.30 -18.12 4.14
CA ARG A 20 6.21 -18.18 5.28
C ARG A 20 7.55 -17.57 4.89
N LEU A 21 7.88 -16.46 5.55
CA LEU A 21 9.19 -15.84 5.49
C LEU A 21 10.06 -16.49 6.56
N ASP A 22 11.18 -17.08 6.14
CA ASP A 22 12.16 -17.62 7.09
C ASP A 22 12.97 -16.50 7.77
N LYS A 23 13.81 -16.87 8.75
CA LYS A 23 14.64 -15.92 9.51
C LYS A 23 15.55 -15.10 8.59
N LEU A 24 16.12 -15.73 7.56
CA LEU A 24 16.99 -15.06 6.60
C LEU A 24 16.19 -14.07 5.73
N ASP A 25 15.01 -14.45 5.24
CA ASP A 25 14.12 -13.56 4.49
C ASP A 25 13.77 -12.30 5.31
N LYS A 26 13.40 -12.46 6.58
CA LYS A 26 13.12 -11.34 7.51
C LYS A 26 14.33 -10.45 7.75
N GLN A 27 15.53 -11.04 7.90
CA GLN A 27 16.77 -10.30 8.10
C GLN A 27 17.12 -9.48 6.84
N ILE A 28 17.03 -10.05 5.66
CA ILE A 28 17.22 -9.36 4.38
C ILE A 28 16.24 -8.19 4.27
N LEU A 29 14.95 -8.44 4.51
CA LEU A 29 13.91 -7.41 4.44
C LEU A 29 14.18 -6.24 5.40
N ARG A 30 14.63 -6.50 6.64
CA ARG A 30 14.99 -5.45 7.61
C ARG A 30 16.14 -4.57 7.09
N LEU A 31 17.15 -5.15 6.47
CA LEU A 31 18.28 -4.40 5.93
C LEU A 31 17.87 -3.51 4.76
N ILE A 32 17.13 -4.06 3.78
CA ILE A 32 16.72 -3.31 2.59
C ILE A 32 15.61 -2.30 2.87
N ALA A 33 14.74 -2.55 3.87
CA ALA A 33 13.72 -1.59 4.29
C ALA A 33 14.33 -0.35 4.96
N ASN A 34 15.44 -0.52 5.70
CA ASN A 34 16.16 0.59 6.31
C ASN A 34 17.01 1.37 5.30
N ASN A 35 17.54 0.71 4.28
CA ASN A 35 18.32 1.35 3.23
C ASN A 35 18.11 0.64 1.89
N ALA A 36 17.21 1.18 1.07
CA ALA A 36 16.92 0.64 -0.26
C ALA A 36 18.12 0.69 -1.24
N ARG A 37 19.20 1.42 -0.89
CA ARG A 37 20.44 1.52 -1.69
C ARG A 37 21.55 0.62 -1.19
N ILE A 38 21.33 -0.17 -0.15
CA ILE A 38 22.35 -1.09 0.38
C ILE A 38 22.82 -2.05 -0.72
N ALA A 39 24.13 -2.21 -0.86
CA ALA A 39 24.67 -3.17 -1.82
C ALA A 39 24.36 -4.61 -1.38
N PHE A 40 23.92 -5.46 -2.31
CA PHE A 40 23.63 -6.86 -1.97
C PHE A 40 24.82 -7.63 -1.39
N LEU A 41 26.06 -7.21 -1.73
CA LEU A 41 27.26 -7.76 -1.12
C LEU A 41 27.36 -7.41 0.38
N GLU A 42 26.89 -6.24 0.76
CA GLU A 42 26.85 -5.82 2.18
C GLU A 42 25.75 -6.58 2.92
N VAL A 43 24.56 -6.75 2.30
CA VAL A 43 23.50 -7.62 2.83
C VAL A 43 24.01 -9.04 3.03
N ALA A 44 24.75 -9.59 2.06
CA ALA A 44 25.33 -10.92 2.13
C ALA A 44 26.29 -11.07 3.32
N ARG A 45 27.16 -10.09 3.53
CA ARG A 45 28.07 -10.05 4.69
C ARG A 45 27.31 -9.99 6.01
N SER A 46 26.31 -9.12 6.09
CA SER A 46 25.48 -8.95 7.30
C SER A 46 24.67 -10.20 7.64
N CYS A 47 24.26 -10.96 6.64
CA CYS A 47 23.50 -12.21 6.79
C CYS A 47 24.39 -13.45 6.86
N ASN A 48 25.71 -13.31 6.71
CA ASN A 48 26.67 -14.41 6.65
C ASN A 48 26.35 -15.47 5.57
N VAL A 49 25.99 -15.01 4.38
CA VAL A 49 25.69 -15.87 3.22
C VAL A 49 26.38 -15.35 1.96
N SER A 50 26.35 -16.11 0.86
CA SER A 50 26.91 -15.66 -0.41
C SER A 50 26.03 -14.60 -1.09
N GLY A 51 26.66 -13.75 -1.93
CA GLY A 51 25.92 -12.77 -2.74
C GLY A 51 24.92 -13.45 -3.68
N ALA A 52 25.23 -14.63 -4.22
CA ALA A 52 24.30 -15.40 -5.04
C ALA A 52 23.06 -15.83 -4.25
N ALA A 53 23.22 -16.23 -2.99
CA ALA A 53 22.10 -16.57 -2.12
C ALA A 53 21.18 -15.36 -1.87
N ILE A 54 21.73 -14.16 -1.68
CA ILE A 54 20.93 -12.93 -1.54
C ILE A 54 20.15 -12.66 -2.83
N HIS A 55 20.78 -12.73 -4.00
CA HIS A 55 20.05 -12.54 -5.27
C HIS A 55 18.89 -13.52 -5.44
N GLN A 56 19.08 -14.79 -5.13
CA GLN A 56 18.01 -15.79 -5.17
C GLN A 56 16.86 -15.47 -4.21
N ARG A 57 17.20 -15.03 -2.98
CA ARG A 57 16.19 -14.65 -1.97
C ARG A 57 15.41 -13.41 -2.38
N ILE A 58 16.07 -12.36 -2.88
CA ILE A 58 15.41 -11.16 -3.39
C ILE A 58 14.47 -11.53 -4.56
N GLN A 59 14.93 -12.37 -5.50
CA GLN A 59 14.09 -12.82 -6.61
C GLN A 59 12.87 -13.61 -6.11
N LYS A 60 13.08 -14.52 -5.15
CA LYS A 60 11.98 -15.26 -4.50
C LYS A 60 10.98 -14.29 -3.88
N LEU A 61 11.42 -13.33 -3.04
CA LEU A 61 10.57 -12.35 -2.37
C LEU A 61 9.81 -11.46 -3.37
N THR A 62 10.43 -11.14 -4.49
CA THR A 62 9.79 -10.38 -5.57
C THR A 62 8.72 -11.22 -6.28
N ASN A 63 9.03 -12.48 -6.65
CA ASN A 63 8.06 -13.38 -7.28
C ASN A 63 6.87 -13.69 -6.36
N MET A 64 7.10 -13.71 -5.06
CA MET A 64 6.07 -13.87 -4.03
C MET A 64 5.23 -12.58 -3.83
N GLY A 65 5.59 -11.46 -4.46
CA GLY A 65 4.93 -10.17 -4.26
C GLY A 65 5.16 -9.53 -2.88
N VAL A 66 6.07 -10.07 -2.07
CA VAL A 66 6.50 -9.48 -0.78
C VAL A 66 7.29 -8.19 -1.04
N LEU A 67 8.21 -8.23 -2.00
CA LEU A 67 8.89 -7.07 -2.53
C LEU A 67 8.17 -6.58 -3.78
N LYS A 68 7.58 -5.39 -3.69
CA LYS A 68 6.86 -4.76 -4.81
C LYS A 68 7.75 -3.84 -5.64
N GLY A 69 8.89 -3.42 -5.11
CA GLY A 69 9.82 -2.50 -5.74
C GLY A 69 10.58 -1.65 -4.74
N SER A 70 11.33 -0.69 -5.25
CA SER A 70 12.01 0.35 -4.47
C SER A 70 11.78 1.70 -5.12
N GLN A 71 11.56 2.73 -4.32
CA GLN A 71 11.37 4.10 -4.80
C GLN A 71 12.08 5.10 -3.87
N PHE A 72 12.40 6.26 -4.42
CA PHE A 72 12.85 7.37 -3.60
C PHE A 72 11.66 8.01 -2.90
N ILE A 73 11.81 8.31 -1.62
CA ILE A 73 10.85 9.12 -0.88
C ILE A 73 11.13 10.57 -1.25
N ILE A 74 10.13 11.23 -1.81
CA ILE A 74 10.19 12.63 -2.22
C ILE A 74 9.34 13.44 -1.24
N ASP A 75 9.90 14.54 -0.74
CA ASP A 75 9.17 15.49 0.09
C ASP A 75 8.21 16.31 -0.81
N PRO A 76 6.88 16.17 -0.65
CA PRO A 76 5.91 16.86 -1.51
C PRO A 76 6.02 18.38 -1.40
N GLU A 77 6.26 18.92 -0.21
CA GLU A 77 6.35 20.37 0.00
C GLU A 77 7.53 20.97 -0.76
N LYS A 78 8.66 20.25 -0.84
CA LYS A 78 9.86 20.71 -1.56
C LYS A 78 9.70 20.74 -3.07
N ILE A 79 8.69 20.08 -3.59
CA ILE A 79 8.35 20.11 -5.02
C ILE A 79 7.04 20.88 -5.30
N GLY A 80 6.55 21.64 -4.28
CA GLY A 80 5.47 22.61 -4.46
C GLY A 80 4.07 22.12 -4.11
N TYR A 81 3.90 20.92 -3.54
CA TYR A 81 2.61 20.45 -3.04
C TYR A 81 2.43 20.87 -1.58
N GLU A 82 1.76 21.98 -1.34
CA GLU A 82 1.59 22.57 0.00
C GLU A 82 0.37 22.03 0.75
N THR A 83 -0.55 21.35 0.04
CA THR A 83 -1.78 20.83 0.64
C THR A 83 -1.85 19.32 0.50
N CYS A 84 -1.95 18.63 1.64
CA CYS A 84 -2.30 17.22 1.71
C CYS A 84 -3.74 17.10 2.22
N ALA A 85 -4.58 16.33 1.53
CA ALA A 85 -5.94 16.07 1.97
C ALA A 85 -6.29 14.59 1.91
N TYR A 86 -7.11 14.17 2.85
CA TYR A 86 -7.79 12.88 2.85
C TYR A 86 -9.25 13.12 2.53
N ILE A 87 -9.80 12.36 1.57
CA ILE A 87 -11.19 12.54 1.16
C ILE A 87 -11.92 11.21 1.26
N GLY A 88 -12.95 11.18 2.11
CA GLY A 88 -13.91 10.10 2.16
C GLY A 88 -14.94 10.25 1.05
N LEU A 89 -15.21 9.18 0.33
CA LEU A 89 -16.12 9.14 -0.82
C LEU A 89 -17.19 8.08 -0.57
N ASN A 90 -18.46 8.46 -0.82
CA ASN A 90 -19.58 7.50 -0.88
C ASN A 90 -20.08 7.41 -2.30
N LEU A 91 -20.24 6.19 -2.79
CA LEU A 91 -20.75 5.90 -4.10
C LEU A 91 -22.29 6.04 -4.12
N LYS A 92 -22.88 6.44 -5.25
CA LYS A 92 -24.34 6.34 -5.43
C LYS A 92 -24.77 4.89 -5.58
N ASN A 93 -23.98 4.12 -6.35
CA ASN A 93 -24.20 2.70 -6.57
C ASN A 93 -22.91 1.95 -6.23
N PRO A 94 -22.92 0.95 -5.35
CA PRO A 94 -21.74 0.15 -5.01
C PRO A 94 -21.09 -0.53 -6.23
N GLU A 95 -21.88 -0.84 -7.27
CA GLU A 95 -21.40 -1.45 -8.52
C GLU A 95 -20.48 -0.54 -9.34
N ASP A 96 -20.51 0.78 -9.10
CA ASP A 96 -19.64 1.75 -9.79
C ASP A 96 -18.19 1.77 -9.24
N PHE A 97 -17.88 0.96 -8.24
CA PHE A 97 -16.57 0.95 -7.56
C PHE A 97 -15.40 0.87 -8.55
N ASP A 98 -15.34 -0.16 -9.38
CA ASP A 98 -14.23 -0.37 -10.31
C ASP A 98 -14.11 0.76 -11.34
N LYS A 99 -15.24 1.31 -11.78
CA LYS A 99 -15.31 2.46 -12.68
C LYS A 99 -14.72 3.71 -12.01
N VAL A 100 -15.14 4.00 -10.77
CA VAL A 100 -14.62 5.16 -10.02
C VAL A 100 -13.12 5.00 -9.75
N VAL A 101 -12.64 3.80 -9.39
CA VAL A 101 -11.21 3.53 -9.22
C VAL A 101 -10.43 3.77 -10.52
N ALA A 102 -10.98 3.36 -11.68
CA ALA A 102 -10.35 3.59 -12.97
C ALA A 102 -10.22 5.09 -13.28
N GLU A 103 -11.24 5.89 -12.97
CA GLU A 103 -11.19 7.34 -13.12
C GLU A 103 -10.22 8.01 -12.13
N LEU A 104 -10.21 7.57 -10.87
CA LEU A 104 -9.27 8.08 -9.85
C LEU A 104 -7.80 7.84 -10.25
N ARG A 105 -7.48 6.74 -10.94
CA ARG A 105 -6.13 6.47 -11.47
C ARG A 105 -5.67 7.50 -12.51
N ASN A 106 -6.61 8.16 -13.19
CA ASN A 106 -6.32 9.21 -14.18
C ASN A 106 -6.09 10.58 -13.53
N ILE A 107 -6.23 10.69 -12.21
CA ILE A 107 -5.99 11.91 -11.45
C ILE A 107 -4.61 11.80 -10.78
N PRO A 108 -3.55 12.43 -11.31
CA PRO A 108 -2.18 12.25 -10.79
C PRO A 108 -2.01 12.69 -9.33
N GLU A 109 -2.85 13.62 -8.90
CA GLU A 109 -2.84 14.15 -7.54
C GLU A 109 -3.37 13.14 -6.50
N VAL A 110 -4.13 12.12 -6.93
CA VAL A 110 -4.57 11.01 -6.08
C VAL A 110 -3.44 10.00 -5.95
N VAL A 111 -2.85 9.92 -4.77
CA VAL A 111 -1.68 9.06 -4.51
C VAL A 111 -2.02 7.76 -3.81
N GLU A 112 -3.14 7.73 -3.09
CA GLU A 112 -3.65 6.54 -2.41
C GLU A 112 -5.16 6.45 -2.58
N CYS A 113 -5.67 5.22 -2.70
CA CYS A 113 -7.09 4.91 -2.70
C CYS A 113 -7.30 3.61 -1.95
N HIS A 114 -8.10 3.67 -0.91
CA HIS A 114 -8.45 2.54 -0.06
C HIS A 114 -9.94 2.26 -0.16
N TYR A 115 -10.31 0.99 -0.29
CA TYR A 115 -11.66 0.54 -0.04
C TYR A 115 -11.83 0.36 1.47
N THR A 116 -12.86 0.94 2.05
CA THR A 116 -12.99 1.03 3.51
C THR A 116 -14.31 0.47 3.99
N THR A 117 -14.34 0.11 5.27
CA THR A 117 -15.57 -0.19 6.02
C THR A 117 -15.93 1.02 6.87
N GLY A 118 -17.19 1.27 7.13
CA GLY A 118 -17.69 2.38 7.96
C GLY A 118 -18.43 3.43 7.15
N ASP A 119 -18.19 4.70 7.47
CA ASP A 119 -18.97 5.83 6.93
C ASP A 119 -18.68 6.15 5.46
N PHE A 120 -17.55 5.70 4.94
CA PHE A 120 -17.14 5.92 3.55
C PHE A 120 -16.88 4.60 2.85
N ASP A 121 -17.27 4.51 1.57
CA ASP A 121 -16.96 3.37 0.72
C ASP A 121 -15.50 3.36 0.30
N MET A 122 -14.94 4.55 0.10
CA MET A 122 -13.56 4.75 -0.33
C MET A 122 -12.92 5.89 0.45
N PHE A 123 -11.61 5.79 0.65
CA PHE A 123 -10.80 6.83 1.28
C PHE A 123 -9.58 7.09 0.42
N ILE A 124 -9.41 8.32 -0.05
CA ILE A 124 -8.30 8.70 -0.93
C ILE A 124 -7.40 9.73 -0.27
N LYS A 125 -6.13 9.71 -0.68
CA LYS A 125 -5.15 10.73 -0.31
C LYS A 125 -4.76 11.52 -1.55
N ILE A 126 -4.79 12.84 -1.43
CA ILE A 126 -4.49 13.78 -2.51
C ILE A 126 -3.41 14.74 -2.05
N TYR A 127 -2.49 15.06 -2.98
CA TYR A 127 -1.61 16.22 -2.85
C TYR A 127 -2.02 17.28 -3.86
N ALA A 128 -2.12 18.53 -3.40
CA ALA A 128 -2.42 19.69 -4.24
C ALA A 128 -1.40 20.80 -4.01
N PHE A 129 -1.16 21.65 -5.01
CA PHE A 129 -0.22 22.77 -4.88
C PHE A 129 -0.67 23.77 -3.79
N ASN A 130 -1.99 23.96 -3.65
CA ASN A 130 -2.60 24.82 -2.64
C ASN A 130 -4.09 24.47 -2.50
N ASN A 131 -4.80 25.14 -1.58
CA ASN A 131 -6.21 24.89 -1.34
C ASN A 131 -7.10 25.22 -2.54
N HIS A 132 -6.73 26.20 -3.37
CA HIS A 132 -7.49 26.52 -4.58
C HIS A 132 -7.37 25.38 -5.62
N HIS A 133 -6.17 24.84 -5.78
CA HIS A 133 -5.96 23.66 -6.65
C HIS A 133 -6.74 22.44 -6.13
N LEU A 134 -6.75 22.20 -4.80
CA LEU A 134 -7.57 21.15 -4.19
C LEU A 134 -9.05 21.32 -4.53
N LEU A 135 -9.57 22.54 -4.40
CA LEU A 135 -10.97 22.85 -4.74
C LEU A 135 -11.27 22.53 -6.21
N ASN A 136 -10.38 22.88 -7.13
CA ASN A 136 -10.55 22.57 -8.55
C ASN A 136 -10.55 21.04 -8.80
N ILE A 137 -9.66 20.27 -8.13
CA ILE A 137 -9.67 18.81 -8.23
C ILE A 137 -11.02 18.25 -7.77
N ILE A 138 -11.54 18.74 -6.65
CA ILE A 138 -12.84 18.29 -6.12
C ILE A 138 -13.96 18.59 -7.13
N HIS A 139 -14.02 19.81 -7.64
CA HIS A 139 -15.07 20.25 -8.55
C HIS A 139 -15.00 19.59 -9.92
N ASP A 140 -13.80 19.62 -10.52
CA ASP A 140 -13.66 19.27 -11.94
C ASP A 140 -13.42 17.78 -12.15
N LYS A 141 -12.84 17.09 -11.15
CA LYS A 141 -12.42 15.70 -11.29
C LYS A 141 -13.21 14.74 -10.39
N LEU A 142 -13.52 15.10 -9.14
CA LEU A 142 -14.21 14.19 -8.23
C LEU A 142 -15.74 14.27 -8.33
N GLN A 143 -16.32 15.46 -8.41
CA GLN A 143 -17.79 15.60 -8.51
C GLN A 143 -18.39 14.87 -9.72
N PRO A 144 -17.76 14.87 -10.90
CA PRO A 144 -18.29 14.14 -12.07
C PRO A 144 -18.33 12.62 -11.91
N LEU A 145 -17.64 12.05 -10.92
CA LEU A 145 -17.60 10.59 -10.67
C LEU A 145 -18.94 10.02 -10.18
N GLY A 146 -19.94 10.85 -9.95
CA GLY A 146 -21.26 10.39 -9.54
C GLY A 146 -21.32 9.93 -8.08
N LEU A 147 -20.59 10.60 -7.21
CA LEU A 147 -20.57 10.35 -5.76
C LEU A 147 -21.88 10.80 -5.12
N SER A 148 -22.33 10.09 -4.08
CA SER A 148 -23.47 10.51 -3.25
C SER A 148 -23.06 11.53 -2.20
N ARG A 149 -21.83 11.39 -1.66
CA ARG A 149 -21.24 12.27 -0.65
C ARG A 149 -19.72 12.25 -0.79
N SER A 150 -19.09 13.37 -0.48
CA SER A 150 -17.65 13.44 -0.21
C SER A 150 -17.40 14.30 1.00
N GLU A 151 -16.36 13.97 1.76
CA GLU A 151 -15.90 14.74 2.92
C GLU A 151 -14.38 14.91 2.86
N THR A 152 -13.92 16.13 2.93
CA THR A 152 -12.51 16.47 2.79
C THR A 152 -11.92 16.87 4.14
N ILE A 153 -10.83 16.20 4.51
CA ILE A 153 -10.04 16.45 5.70
C ILE A 153 -8.66 16.92 5.25
N ILE A 154 -8.29 18.17 5.57
CA ILE A 154 -6.96 18.69 5.27
C ILE A 154 -6.00 18.24 6.37
N SER A 155 -4.89 17.63 5.99
CA SER A 155 -3.81 17.26 6.88
C SER A 155 -2.79 18.41 6.94
N PHE A 156 -2.57 18.93 8.11
CA PHE A 156 -1.56 20.00 8.30
C PHE A 156 -0.14 19.45 8.38
N ASN A 157 0.02 18.23 8.90
CA ASN A 157 1.33 17.60 9.08
C ASN A 157 1.19 16.09 9.25
N SER A 158 2.15 15.34 8.72
CA SER A 158 2.30 13.92 9.05
C SER A 158 3.22 13.78 10.25
N ALA A 159 2.66 13.45 11.41
CA ALA A 159 3.44 13.28 12.63
C ALA A 159 4.29 11.99 12.62
N ILE A 160 3.85 10.97 11.90
CA ILE A 160 4.56 9.69 11.74
C ILE A 160 4.44 9.25 10.29
N ASP A 161 5.58 9.13 9.63
CA ASP A 161 5.71 8.55 8.29
C ASP A 161 6.94 7.63 8.28
N ARG A 162 6.70 6.33 8.25
CA ARG A 162 7.75 5.31 8.27
C ARG A 162 7.31 4.01 7.63
N GLN A 163 8.26 3.23 7.19
CA GLN A 163 8.04 1.88 6.70
C GLN A 163 7.46 0.96 7.80
N LEU A 164 6.64 0.00 7.38
CA LEU A 164 6.14 -1.05 8.27
C LEU A 164 7.31 -1.84 8.88
N PRO A 165 7.38 -1.99 10.22
CA PRO A 165 8.43 -2.79 10.84
C PRO A 165 8.25 -4.27 10.50
N ILE A 166 9.37 -4.93 10.15
CA ILE A 166 9.39 -6.38 9.92
C ILE A 166 9.65 -7.05 11.26
N MET A 167 8.58 -7.53 11.87
CA MET A 167 8.61 -8.17 13.18
C MET A 167 8.70 -9.69 13.06
N ASP A 168 9.23 -10.34 14.10
CA ASP A 168 9.09 -11.78 14.25
C ASP A 168 7.67 -12.08 14.70
N THR A 169 7.01 -13.01 14.02
CA THR A 169 5.61 -13.36 14.34
C THR A 169 5.60 -14.17 15.64
N PRO A 170 4.96 -13.69 16.72
CA PRO A 170 4.87 -14.46 17.97
C PRO A 170 4.13 -15.78 17.71
N GLY A 171 4.69 -16.90 18.16
CA GLY A 171 4.01 -18.20 18.18
C GLY A 171 4.03 -19.02 16.89
N ILE A 172 4.74 -18.60 15.86
CA ILE A 172 5.05 -19.46 14.69
C ILE A 172 6.52 -19.84 14.84
N GLU A 173 6.79 -20.96 15.52
CA GLU A 173 8.12 -21.56 15.51
C GLU A 173 8.44 -22.05 14.10
N ASP A 174 9.65 -21.74 13.62
CA ASP A 174 10.09 -21.99 12.23
C ASP A 174 10.27 -23.50 11.92
N ASP A 175 9.94 -24.42 12.85
CA ASP A 175 10.33 -25.82 12.83
C ASP A 175 9.21 -26.84 12.55
N GLU A 176 7.95 -26.47 12.35
CA GLU A 176 6.91 -27.44 11.95
C GLU A 176 6.65 -27.39 10.43
N ILE A 177 7.48 -28.07 9.67
CA ILE A 177 7.16 -28.50 8.30
C ILE A 177 6.17 -29.67 8.42
N VAL A 178 4.89 -29.39 8.40
CA VAL A 178 3.88 -30.42 8.08
C VAL A 178 3.75 -30.41 6.56
N GLU A 179 4.39 -31.38 5.90
CA GLU A 179 4.10 -31.68 4.49
C GLU A 179 2.61 -32.04 4.36
N PRO A 180 1.90 -31.49 3.36
CA PRO A 180 0.54 -31.95 3.10
C PRO A 180 0.59 -33.46 2.73
N ALA A 181 -0.17 -34.27 3.43
CA ALA A 181 -0.37 -35.68 3.09
C ALA A 181 -0.93 -35.79 1.65
N GLU A 182 -0.32 -36.69 0.85
CA GLU A 182 -0.73 -37.05 -0.49
C GLU A 182 -2.20 -37.52 -0.60
#